data_87effae58916e65325cbf6e35b814e9e
#
_entry.id   87effae58916e65325cbf6e35b814e9e
#
_cell.length_a   1.000
_cell.length_b   1.000
_cell.length_c   1.000
_cell.angle_alpha   90.00
_cell.angle_beta   90.00
_cell.angle_gamma   90.00
#
_symmetry.space_group_name_H-M   'P 1'
#
loop_
_entity.id
_entity.type
_entity.pdbx_description
1 polymer ?
#
loop_
_entity_poly.entity_id
_entity_poly.type
_entity_poly.pdbx_seq_one_letter_code
_entity_poly.pdbx_strand_id
1 'polypeptide(L)'
;MVRIGIIALLILMQALFGAPQYLLEPDGYWLRALSYSFFHGNWWHLAVNALAVWTIYDPKRCKPCRDLLFPFLVAVLVYPLSFRPVIGFSNILYAALGMRTPPLGSPWWRQTPVLVFLAVTVALVFIPRFSATTHIAAFALGIAGAYAARWWNKISRDARRYY
;
A
#
# COMPACT_ATOMS: atom_id res chain seq x y z
N MET A 1 -16.53 5.44 -6.81
CA MET A 1 -16.95 5.53 -5.40
C MET A 1 -15.83 5.10 -4.43
N VAL A 2 -15.13 3.97 -4.61
CA VAL A 2 -14.11 3.46 -3.64
C VAL A 2 -13.02 4.48 -3.31
N ARG A 3 -12.35 5.08 -4.30
CA ARG A 3 -11.28 6.07 -4.06
C ARG A 3 -11.77 7.31 -3.31
N ILE A 4 -12.99 7.78 -3.58
CA ILE A 4 -13.58 8.91 -2.86
C ILE A 4 -13.83 8.55 -1.41
N GLY A 5 -14.36 7.35 -1.14
CA GLY A 5 -14.58 6.85 0.22
C GLY A 5 -13.29 6.73 1.01
N ILE A 6 -12.20 6.21 0.40
CA ILE A 6 -10.89 6.14 1.05
C ILE A 6 -10.39 7.55 1.39
N ILE A 7 -10.37 8.46 0.42
CA ILE A 7 -9.87 9.83 0.62
C ILE A 7 -10.70 10.55 1.70
N ALA A 8 -12.03 10.43 1.66
CA ALA A 8 -12.90 11.03 2.66
C ALA A 8 -12.61 10.48 4.06
N LEU A 9 -12.42 9.16 4.19
CA LEU A 9 -12.04 8.54 5.46
C LEU A 9 -10.70 9.09 5.97
N LEU A 10 -9.68 9.18 5.12
CA LEU A 10 -8.36 9.70 5.51
C LEU A 10 -8.42 11.16 5.93
N ILE A 11 -9.20 11.99 5.22
CA ILE A 11 -9.42 13.39 5.59
C ILE A 11 -10.13 13.47 6.94
N LEU A 12 -11.17 12.67 7.17
CA LEU A 12 -11.91 12.64 8.41
C LEU A 12 -11.01 12.24 9.58
N MET A 13 -10.20 11.18 9.42
CA MET A 13 -9.25 10.73 10.44
C MET A 13 -8.22 11.82 10.76
N GLN A 14 -7.70 12.50 9.75
CA GLN A 14 -6.74 13.60 9.94
C GLN A 14 -7.40 14.81 10.63
N ALA A 15 -8.63 15.16 10.28
CA ALA A 15 -9.33 16.29 10.87
C ALA A 15 -9.72 16.07 12.33
N LEU A 16 -10.13 14.84 12.68
CA LEU A 16 -10.58 14.51 14.04
C LEU A 16 -9.42 14.20 15.00
N PHE A 17 -8.35 13.56 14.53
CA PHE A 17 -7.33 13.01 15.40
C PHE A 17 -5.91 13.53 15.11
N GLY A 18 -5.66 14.08 13.94
CA GLY A 18 -4.32 14.45 13.51
C GLY A 18 -3.36 13.24 13.49
N ALA A 19 -2.17 13.42 14.04
CA ALA A 19 -1.21 12.34 14.31
C ALA A 19 -1.26 11.98 15.80
N PRO A 20 -2.03 10.95 16.18
CA PRO A 20 -2.26 10.66 17.60
C PRO A 20 -0.98 10.17 18.28
N GLN A 21 -0.75 10.65 19.50
CA GLN A 21 0.47 10.36 20.26
C GLN A 21 0.66 8.88 20.59
N TYR A 22 -0.44 8.12 20.76
CA TYR A 22 -0.36 6.68 21.04
C TYR A 22 0.37 5.88 19.94
N LEU A 23 0.46 6.41 18.72
CA LEU A 23 1.27 5.80 17.65
C LEU A 23 2.77 5.90 17.92
N LEU A 24 3.19 6.76 18.83
CA LEU A 24 4.59 6.99 19.21
C LEU A 24 4.96 6.23 20.50
N GLU A 25 3.98 5.69 21.23
CA GLU A 25 4.21 4.99 22.50
C GLU A 25 4.62 3.52 22.27
N PRO A 26 5.42 2.91 23.16
CA PRO A 26 5.88 1.54 23.01
C PRO A 26 4.75 0.51 23.16
N ASP A 27 3.73 0.80 23.95
CA ASP A 27 2.60 -0.09 24.23
C ASP A 27 1.54 -0.11 23.11
N GLY A 28 0.75 -1.15 23.04
CA GLY A 28 -0.35 -1.26 22.07
C GLY A 28 0.08 -1.58 20.64
N TYR A 29 1.11 -2.42 20.47
CA TYR A 29 1.68 -2.81 19.17
C TYR A 29 0.63 -3.18 18.10
N TRP A 30 -0.32 -4.05 18.44
CA TRP A 30 -1.34 -4.50 17.49
C TRP A 30 -2.31 -3.40 17.07
N LEU A 31 -2.70 -2.54 18.02
CA LEU A 31 -3.55 -1.39 17.72
C LEU A 31 -2.85 -0.44 16.74
N ARG A 32 -1.55 -0.20 16.95
CA ARG A 32 -0.75 0.61 16.03
C ARG A 32 -0.61 -0.04 14.67
N ALA A 33 -0.28 -1.33 14.61
CA ALA A 33 -0.14 -2.06 13.35
C ALA A 33 -1.43 -2.04 12.51
N LEU A 34 -2.60 -2.06 13.15
CA LEU A 34 -3.89 -2.00 12.47
C LEU A 34 -4.29 -0.57 12.07
N SER A 35 -3.91 0.43 12.83
CA SER A 35 -4.45 1.79 12.68
C SER A 35 -3.51 2.81 12.05
N TYR A 36 -2.18 2.61 12.09
CA TYR A 36 -1.21 3.60 11.62
C TYR A 36 -1.42 4.07 10.18
N SER A 37 -1.97 3.21 9.33
CA SER A 37 -2.22 3.52 7.92
C SER A 37 -3.29 4.59 7.71
N PHE A 38 -4.14 4.83 8.68
CA PHE A 38 -5.22 5.80 8.58
C PHE A 38 -4.85 7.20 9.08
N PHE A 39 -3.71 7.33 9.76
CA PHE A 39 -3.24 8.60 10.30
C PHE A 39 -2.08 9.15 9.48
N HIS A 40 -1.93 10.47 9.48
CA HIS A 40 -0.88 11.16 8.72
C HIS A 40 -0.17 12.17 9.59
N GLY A 41 1.12 12.35 9.38
CA GLY A 41 1.95 13.29 10.15
C GLY A 41 1.59 14.76 9.93
N ASN A 42 1.03 15.07 8.75
CA ASN A 42 0.58 16.41 8.38
C ASN A 42 -0.30 16.35 7.12
N TRP A 43 -0.90 17.48 6.77
CA TRP A 43 -1.79 17.63 5.61
C TRP A 43 -1.09 17.38 4.27
N TRP A 44 0.20 17.71 4.13
CA TRP A 44 0.95 17.42 2.91
C TRP A 44 1.14 15.91 2.71
N HIS A 45 1.45 15.19 3.78
CA HIS A 45 1.57 13.73 3.72
C HIS A 45 0.24 13.10 3.32
N LEU A 46 -0.88 13.58 3.87
CA LEU A 46 -2.21 13.17 3.47
C LEU A 46 -2.49 13.48 1.99
N ALA A 47 -2.17 14.70 1.52
CA ALA A 47 -2.42 15.12 0.14
C ALA A 47 -1.68 14.23 -0.87
N VAL A 48 -0.42 13.89 -0.61
CA VAL A 48 0.36 12.97 -1.47
C VAL A 48 -0.26 11.58 -1.49
N ASN A 49 -0.67 11.04 -0.34
CA ASN A 49 -1.35 9.76 -0.27
C ASN A 49 -2.72 9.78 -0.97
N ALA A 50 -3.49 10.86 -0.83
CA ALA A 50 -4.77 11.02 -1.52
C ALA A 50 -4.61 11.07 -3.05
N LEU A 51 -3.59 11.76 -3.55
CA LEU A 51 -3.24 11.77 -4.97
C LEU A 51 -2.87 10.36 -5.47
N ALA A 52 -2.08 9.62 -4.68
CA ALA A 52 -1.73 8.25 -5.02
C ALA A 52 -2.95 7.30 -4.97
N VAL A 53 -3.86 7.45 -4.00
CA VAL A 53 -5.16 6.74 -4.00
C VAL A 53 -5.94 7.04 -5.28
N TRP A 54 -6.00 8.32 -5.67
CA TRP A 54 -6.73 8.73 -6.87
C TRP A 54 -6.19 8.08 -8.13
N THR A 55 -4.86 7.96 -8.25
CA THR A 55 -4.18 7.39 -9.43
C THR A 55 -4.18 5.87 -9.43
N ILE A 56 -4.01 5.23 -8.26
CA ILE A 56 -3.89 3.77 -8.16
C ILE A 56 -5.26 3.09 -8.21
N TYR A 57 -6.29 3.60 -7.52
CA TYR A 57 -7.60 2.93 -7.42
C TYR A 57 -8.58 3.39 -8.50
N ASP A 58 -8.54 2.71 -9.66
CA ASP A 58 -9.56 2.90 -10.70
C ASP A 58 -10.92 2.35 -10.23
N PRO A 59 -11.99 3.17 -10.15
CA PRO A 59 -13.29 2.73 -9.66
C PRO A 59 -13.94 1.63 -10.51
N LYS A 60 -13.57 1.54 -11.79
CA LYS A 60 -14.12 0.52 -12.70
C LYS A 60 -13.42 -0.84 -12.56
N ARG A 61 -12.22 -0.88 -12.00
CA ARG A 61 -11.38 -2.08 -11.93
C ARG A 61 -11.11 -2.56 -10.50
N CYS A 62 -11.45 -1.75 -9.50
CA CYS A 62 -11.18 -2.07 -8.11
C CYS A 62 -12.06 -3.22 -7.61
N LYS A 63 -11.43 -4.28 -7.14
CA LYS A 63 -12.06 -5.39 -6.42
C LYS A 63 -11.71 -5.25 -4.94
N PRO A 64 -12.67 -4.87 -4.05
CA PRO A 64 -12.36 -4.48 -2.67
C PRO A 64 -11.53 -5.51 -1.88
N CYS A 65 -11.91 -6.78 -1.91
CA CYS A 65 -11.17 -7.82 -1.18
C CYS A 65 -9.73 -7.95 -1.68
N ARG A 66 -9.50 -7.90 -2.98
CA ARG A 66 -8.16 -8.02 -3.54
C ARG A 66 -7.36 -6.72 -3.42
N ASP A 67 -7.99 -5.60 -3.79
CA ASP A 67 -7.26 -4.36 -4.02
C ASP A 67 -7.19 -3.46 -2.77
N LEU A 68 -7.94 -3.77 -1.71
CA LEU A 68 -7.89 -3.07 -0.43
C LEU A 68 -7.50 -3.99 0.72
N LEU A 69 -8.21 -5.11 0.91
CA LEU A 69 -7.97 -5.98 2.05
C LEU A 69 -6.57 -6.59 2.01
N PHE A 70 -6.14 -7.14 0.87
CA PHE A 70 -4.80 -7.72 0.76
C PHE A 70 -3.69 -6.69 0.98
N PRO A 71 -3.67 -5.50 0.32
CA PRO A 71 -2.69 -4.46 0.63
C PRO A 71 -2.72 -3.99 2.09
N PHE A 72 -3.89 -3.93 2.72
CA PHE A 72 -4.00 -3.61 4.14
C PHE A 72 -3.34 -4.67 5.02
N LEU A 73 -3.59 -5.95 4.76
CA LEU A 73 -2.93 -7.05 5.48
C LEU A 73 -1.41 -7.04 5.28
N VAL A 74 -0.95 -6.73 4.08
CA VAL A 74 0.49 -6.53 3.81
C VAL A 74 1.03 -5.37 4.64
N ALA A 75 0.32 -4.24 4.71
CA ALA A 75 0.76 -3.10 5.52
C ALA A 75 0.89 -3.47 7.01
N VAL A 76 -0.06 -4.21 7.56
CA VAL A 76 0.02 -4.75 8.92
C VAL A 76 1.22 -5.68 9.10
N LEU A 77 1.45 -6.57 8.13
CA LEU A 77 2.55 -7.55 8.17
C LEU A 77 3.94 -6.90 8.11
N VAL A 78 4.11 -5.81 7.37
CA VAL A 78 5.41 -5.12 7.28
C VAL A 78 5.66 -4.14 8.42
N TYR A 79 4.67 -3.83 9.24
CA TYR A 79 4.81 -2.91 10.36
C TYR A 79 5.97 -3.25 11.30
N PRO A 80 6.22 -4.55 11.66
CA PRO A 80 7.36 -4.95 12.50
C PRO A 80 8.73 -4.61 11.91
N LEU A 81 8.83 -4.43 10.61
CA LEU A 81 10.08 -4.09 9.93
C LEU A 81 10.40 -2.58 10.07
N SER A 82 9.53 -1.83 10.72
CA SER A 82 9.77 -0.42 11.00
C SER A 82 10.60 -0.24 12.25
N PHE A 83 11.80 0.30 12.08
CA PHE A 83 12.67 0.69 13.20
C PHE A 83 12.27 2.05 13.82
N ARG A 84 11.25 2.69 13.29
CA ARG A 84 10.73 4.00 13.73
C ARG A 84 9.21 4.03 13.63
N PRO A 85 8.53 4.88 14.40
CA PRO A 85 7.10 5.07 14.24
C PRO A 85 6.73 5.40 12.81
N VAL A 86 5.85 4.60 12.20
CA VAL A 86 5.35 4.77 10.82
C VAL A 86 3.91 5.19 10.89
N ILE A 87 3.56 6.19 10.10
CA ILE A 87 2.17 6.63 9.92
C ILE A 87 1.93 6.93 8.44
N GLY A 88 0.73 6.68 7.97
CA GLY A 88 0.30 6.98 6.60
C GLY A 88 -0.16 5.77 5.81
N PHE A 89 -1.01 6.05 4.86
CA PHE A 89 -1.62 5.05 3.96
C PHE A 89 -0.62 4.46 2.94
N SER A 90 0.60 4.95 2.92
CA SER A 90 1.61 4.67 1.90
C SER A 90 1.97 3.19 1.77
N ASN A 91 2.09 2.42 2.86
CA ASN A 91 2.40 0.99 2.77
C ASN A 91 1.29 0.21 2.04
N ILE A 92 0.02 0.58 2.22
CA ILE A 92 -1.11 0.02 1.47
C ILE A 92 -0.97 0.37 -0.02
N LEU A 93 -0.59 1.62 -0.34
CA LEU A 93 -0.38 2.06 -1.72
C LEU A 93 0.78 1.33 -2.39
N TYR A 94 1.89 1.12 -1.69
CA TYR A 94 3.04 0.37 -2.21
C TYR A 94 2.68 -1.10 -2.45
N ALA A 95 1.97 -1.75 -1.55
CA ALA A 95 1.48 -3.11 -1.77
C ALA A 95 0.51 -3.17 -2.96
N ALA A 96 -0.43 -2.24 -3.07
CA ALA A 96 -1.36 -2.16 -4.20
C ALA A 96 -0.65 -1.90 -5.53
N LEU A 97 0.40 -1.09 -5.54
CA LEU A 97 1.24 -0.83 -6.70
C LEU A 97 2.02 -2.09 -7.10
N GLY A 98 2.60 -2.80 -6.14
CA GLY A 98 3.28 -4.08 -6.35
C GLY A 98 2.34 -5.11 -7.01
N MET A 99 1.11 -5.21 -6.54
CA MET A 99 0.10 -6.09 -7.14
C MET A 99 -0.24 -5.74 -8.60
N ARG A 100 -0.08 -4.48 -8.99
CA ARG A 100 -0.34 -4.00 -10.36
C ARG A 100 0.88 -4.06 -11.27
N THR A 101 2.03 -4.45 -10.73
CA THR A 101 3.25 -4.61 -11.52
C THR A 101 3.00 -5.60 -12.66
N PRO A 102 3.29 -5.21 -13.91
CA PRO A 102 3.15 -6.10 -15.05
C PRO A 102 4.03 -7.34 -14.90
N PRO A 103 3.69 -8.47 -15.57
CA PRO A 103 4.55 -9.64 -15.60
C PRO A 103 5.96 -9.30 -16.09
N LEU A 104 6.96 -10.04 -15.62
CA LEU A 104 8.33 -9.99 -16.15
C LEU A 104 8.27 -10.24 -17.67
N GLY A 105 9.03 -9.45 -18.42
CA GLY A 105 9.02 -9.47 -19.89
C GLY A 105 7.99 -8.53 -20.54
N SER A 106 7.13 -7.87 -19.74
CA SER A 106 6.29 -6.81 -20.30
C SER A 106 7.14 -5.63 -20.80
N PRO A 107 6.71 -4.93 -21.86
CA PRO A 107 7.40 -3.75 -22.39
C PRO A 107 7.66 -2.71 -21.31
N TRP A 108 8.84 -2.08 -21.33
CA TRP A 108 9.30 -1.16 -20.30
C TRP A 108 8.35 0.03 -20.05
N TRP A 109 7.67 0.55 -21.08
CA TRP A 109 6.71 1.66 -20.91
C TRP A 109 5.51 1.32 -20.03
N ARG A 110 5.14 0.05 -19.92
CA ARG A 110 4.11 -0.39 -18.97
C ARG A 110 4.62 -0.35 -17.54
N GLN A 111 5.93 -0.43 -17.36
CA GLN A 111 6.56 -0.40 -16.05
C GLN A 111 6.97 1.02 -15.62
N THR A 112 6.91 2.00 -16.52
CA THR A 112 7.32 3.39 -16.23
C THR A 112 6.69 3.94 -14.94
N PRO A 113 5.37 3.82 -14.66
CA PRO A 113 4.79 4.34 -13.43
C PRO A 113 5.39 3.69 -12.18
N VAL A 114 5.70 2.39 -12.24
CA VAL A 114 6.34 1.64 -11.14
C VAL A 114 7.76 2.12 -10.93
N LEU A 115 8.51 2.30 -12.01
CA LEU A 115 9.91 2.77 -11.97
C LEU A 115 10.00 4.20 -11.42
N VAL A 116 9.12 5.09 -11.86
CA VAL A 116 9.03 6.47 -11.32
C VAL A 116 8.73 6.43 -9.83
N PHE A 117 7.77 5.63 -9.42
CA PHE A 117 7.39 5.53 -8.01
C PHE A 117 8.53 4.96 -7.15
N LEU A 118 9.27 3.96 -7.64
CA LEU A 118 10.47 3.43 -6.98
C LEU A 118 11.59 4.45 -6.91
N ALA A 119 11.84 5.19 -8.00
CA ALA A 119 12.85 6.24 -8.02
C ALA A 119 12.55 7.35 -6.98
N VAL A 120 11.29 7.77 -6.91
CA VAL A 120 10.84 8.71 -5.86
C VAL A 120 11.06 8.13 -4.47
N THR A 121 10.76 6.84 -4.26
CA THR A 121 10.99 6.16 -2.98
C THR A 121 12.47 6.18 -2.58
N VAL A 122 13.35 5.83 -3.52
CA VAL A 122 14.81 5.86 -3.28
C VAL A 122 15.27 7.27 -2.95
N ALA A 123 14.77 8.30 -3.66
CA ALA A 123 15.09 9.69 -3.34
C ALA A 123 14.62 10.08 -1.92
N LEU A 124 13.46 9.56 -1.48
CA LEU A 124 12.92 9.84 -0.15
C LEU A 124 13.65 9.10 0.99
N VAL A 125 14.48 8.06 0.69
CA VAL A 125 15.32 7.38 1.69
C VAL A 125 16.22 8.37 2.44
N PHE A 126 16.66 9.43 1.76
CA PHE A 126 17.51 10.46 2.34
C PHE A 126 16.75 11.46 3.23
N ILE A 127 15.41 11.39 3.26
CA ILE A 127 14.59 12.24 4.12
C ILE A 127 14.51 11.62 5.53
N PRO A 128 14.90 12.36 6.58
CA PRO A 128 14.73 11.90 7.96
C PRO A 128 13.26 11.51 8.23
N ARG A 129 13.04 10.38 8.90
CA ARG A 129 11.71 9.81 9.24
C ARG A 129 10.99 9.09 8.11
N PHE A 130 11.55 8.95 6.91
CA PHE A 130 10.98 8.08 5.89
C PHE A 130 11.37 6.62 6.15
N SER A 131 10.39 5.71 6.19
CA SER A 131 10.63 4.28 6.39
C SER A 131 10.69 3.54 5.05
N ALA A 132 11.84 3.61 4.37
CA ALA A 132 12.03 2.92 3.09
C ALA A 132 11.85 1.41 3.20
N THR A 133 12.30 0.80 4.29
CA THR A 133 12.23 -0.66 4.50
C THR A 133 10.81 -1.19 4.43
N THR A 134 9.86 -0.56 5.12
CA THR A 134 8.45 -0.99 5.10
C THR A 134 7.81 -0.79 3.73
N HIS A 135 8.15 0.28 3.02
CA HIS A 135 7.62 0.56 1.68
C HIS A 135 8.13 -0.46 0.66
N ILE A 136 9.44 -0.74 0.67
CA ILE A 136 10.04 -1.73 -0.23
C ILE A 136 9.49 -3.13 0.07
N ALA A 137 9.38 -3.51 1.35
CA ALA A 137 8.80 -4.78 1.76
C ALA A 137 7.32 -4.90 1.34
N ALA A 138 6.51 -3.85 1.53
CA ALA A 138 5.12 -3.83 1.11
C ALA A 138 4.98 -3.99 -0.41
N PHE A 139 5.81 -3.30 -1.18
CA PHE A 139 5.84 -3.42 -2.64
C PHE A 139 6.22 -4.83 -3.10
N ALA A 140 7.28 -5.42 -2.52
CA ALA A 140 7.73 -6.77 -2.84
C ALA A 140 6.67 -7.83 -2.51
N LEU A 141 6.02 -7.73 -1.35
CA LEU A 141 4.90 -8.61 -0.98
C LEU A 141 3.70 -8.43 -1.90
N GLY A 142 3.43 -7.21 -2.36
CA GLY A 142 2.42 -6.94 -3.37
C GLY A 142 2.69 -7.68 -4.68
N ILE A 143 3.94 -7.65 -5.17
CA ILE A 143 4.38 -8.41 -6.33
C ILE A 143 4.18 -9.90 -6.10
N ALA A 144 4.68 -10.45 -4.99
CA ALA A 144 4.55 -11.86 -4.65
C ALA A 144 3.09 -12.31 -4.63
N GLY A 145 2.19 -11.52 -4.03
CA GLY A 145 0.75 -11.77 -4.02
C GLY A 145 0.14 -11.80 -5.42
N ALA A 146 0.56 -10.90 -6.31
CA ALA A 146 0.10 -10.90 -7.69
C ALA A 146 0.53 -12.16 -8.46
N TYR A 147 1.78 -12.61 -8.27
CA TYR A 147 2.27 -13.85 -8.88
C TYR A 147 1.56 -15.08 -8.33
N ALA A 148 1.37 -15.16 -7.01
CA ALA A 148 0.63 -16.25 -6.37
C ALA A 148 -0.82 -16.34 -6.90
N ALA A 149 -1.50 -15.20 -7.03
CA ALA A 149 -2.86 -15.16 -7.59
C ALA A 149 -2.92 -15.59 -9.05
N ARG A 150 -1.93 -15.22 -9.88
CA ARG A 150 -1.84 -15.65 -11.28
C ARG A 150 -1.59 -17.15 -11.38
N TRP A 151 -0.68 -17.68 -10.58
CA TRP A 151 -0.38 -19.11 -10.52
C TRP A 151 -1.60 -19.92 -10.08
N TRP A 152 -2.29 -19.51 -9.02
CA TRP A 152 -3.53 -20.14 -8.56
C TRP A 152 -4.61 -20.17 -9.64
N ASN A 153 -4.82 -19.04 -10.33
CA ASN A 153 -5.79 -18.94 -11.42
C ASN A 153 -5.43 -19.85 -12.61
N LYS A 154 -4.14 -20.08 -12.87
CA LYS A 154 -3.70 -21.04 -13.90
C LYS A 154 -4.06 -22.46 -13.50
N ILE A 155 -3.68 -22.91 -12.32
CA ILE A 155 -3.99 -24.26 -11.79
C ILE A 155 -5.50 -24.49 -11.79
N SER A 156 -6.28 -23.54 -11.28
CA SER A 156 -7.74 -23.67 -11.21
C SER A 156 -8.42 -23.74 -12.58
N ARG A 157 -7.82 -23.16 -13.62
CA ARG A 157 -8.31 -23.29 -15.01
C ARG A 157 -7.94 -24.62 -15.59
N ASP A 158 -6.73 -25.09 -15.36
CA ASP A 158 -6.25 -26.36 -15.88
C ASP A 158 -7.05 -27.51 -15.24
N ALA A 159 -7.27 -27.48 -13.93
CA ALA A 159 -8.13 -28.45 -13.24
C ALA A 159 -9.53 -28.55 -13.85
N ARG A 160 -10.19 -27.42 -14.19
CA ARG A 160 -11.52 -27.39 -14.80
C ARG A 160 -11.61 -27.93 -16.25
N ARG A 161 -10.47 -28.21 -16.88
CA ARG A 161 -10.43 -28.82 -18.20
C ARG A 161 -10.47 -30.37 -18.15
N TYR A 162 -10.24 -30.93 -16.97
CA TYR A 162 -10.18 -32.38 -16.76
C TYR A 162 -11.43 -32.95 -16.07
N TYR A 163 -12.36 -32.06 -15.71
CA TYR A 163 -13.69 -32.40 -15.18
C TYR A 163 -14.80 -31.75 -16.02
#